data_8a7b1c53d3f5333aa6a3961cdf177cb9
#
_entry.id   8a7b1c53d3f5333aa6a3961cdf177cb9
#
_cell.length_a   1.000
_cell.length_b   1.000
_cell.length_c   1.000
_cell.angle_alpha   90.00
_cell.angle_beta   90.00
_cell.angle_gamma   90.00
#
_symmetry.space_group_name_H-M   'P 1'
#
loop_
_entity.id
_entity.type
_entity.pdbx_description
1 polymer ?
#
loop_
_entity_poly.entity_id
_entity_poly.type
_entity_poly.pdbx_seq_one_letter_code
_entity_poly.pdbx_strand_id
1 'polypeptide(L)'
;MYNDTAPLQNYELSVNGGTEKLNYYVSGSYYDQDGIAVGSTFERVGFRANVEAKANKWLKIGTNSMFAYQEVEQSDDGEYALWAPISASFFMLPYWNPYKEDGSLALQDDGSWKGTTENPLAWMANNPLSNKKYKLLSSFYAEVTPVKNLTIRSQLSADYG
;
A
#
# COMPACT_ATOMS: atom_id res chain seq x y z
N MET A 1 -9.47 -1.32 21.55
CA MET A 1 -8.96 -2.05 20.40
C MET A 1 -9.31 -1.40 19.05
N TYR A 2 -10.20 -0.45 19.07
CA TYR A 2 -10.51 0.36 17.89
C TYR A 2 -9.99 1.77 18.10
N ASN A 3 -9.51 2.39 17.03
CA ASN A 3 -9.16 3.80 17.04
C ASN A 3 -10.44 4.65 17.11
N ASP A 4 -10.41 5.72 17.87
CA ASP A 4 -11.53 6.69 17.91
C ASP A 4 -11.67 7.44 16.60
N THR A 5 -10.56 7.58 15.86
CA THR A 5 -10.50 8.20 14.54
C THR A 5 -9.57 7.38 13.65
N ALA A 6 -9.94 7.23 12.40
CA ALA A 6 -9.12 6.57 11.36
C ALA A 6 -8.95 7.55 10.19
N PRO A 7 -8.00 8.50 10.31
CA PRO A 7 -7.77 9.50 9.26
C PRO A 7 -7.29 8.84 7.97
N LEU A 8 -7.69 9.46 6.85
CA LEU A 8 -7.24 9.11 5.51
C LEU A 8 -6.74 10.39 4.84
N GLN A 9 -5.57 10.31 4.26
CA GLN A 9 -4.96 11.39 3.49
C GLN A 9 -4.59 10.88 2.10
N ASN A 10 -4.91 11.65 1.08
CA ASN A 10 -4.55 11.33 -0.30
C ASN A 10 -4.11 12.61 -0.99
N TYR A 11 -2.88 12.61 -1.46
CA TYR A 11 -2.29 13.72 -2.20
C TYR A 11 -1.86 13.23 -3.57
N GLU A 12 -2.23 13.95 -4.61
CA GLU A 12 -1.77 13.69 -5.96
C GLU A 12 -1.36 14.99 -6.63
N LEU A 13 -0.19 14.96 -7.25
CA LEU A 13 0.29 16.04 -8.09
C LEU A 13 0.58 15.47 -9.47
N SER A 14 0.08 16.13 -10.49
CA SER A 14 0.36 15.75 -11.87
C SER A 14 0.74 16.95 -12.73
N VAL A 15 1.60 16.70 -13.69
CA VAL A 15 2.01 17.63 -14.73
C VAL A 15 1.88 16.97 -16.08
N ASN A 16 1.23 17.64 -16.99
CA ASN A 16 1.12 17.18 -18.36
C ASN A 16 1.40 18.34 -19.31
N GLY A 17 1.94 18.00 -20.45
CA GLY A 17 2.23 18.98 -21.48
C GLY A 17 2.63 18.30 -22.77
N GLY A 18 2.82 19.10 -23.80
CA GLY A 18 3.21 18.57 -25.08
C GLY A 18 3.44 19.61 -26.14
N THR A 19 4.04 19.14 -27.19
CA THR A 19 4.24 19.83 -28.46
C THR A 19 3.70 18.94 -29.58
N GLU A 20 3.81 19.36 -30.82
CA GLU A 20 3.47 18.51 -31.96
C GLU A 20 4.30 17.22 -32.02
N LYS A 21 5.47 17.20 -31.37
CA LYS A 21 6.42 16.08 -31.42
C LYS A 21 6.55 15.30 -30.13
N LEU A 22 6.15 15.88 -29.00
CA LEU A 22 6.34 15.28 -27.68
C LEU A 22 5.10 15.51 -26.83
N ASN A 23 4.56 14.44 -26.26
CA ASN A 23 3.54 14.52 -25.22
C ASN A 23 4.06 13.81 -23.96
N TYR A 24 3.79 14.39 -22.80
CA TYR A 24 4.16 13.79 -21.55
C TYR A 24 3.09 13.99 -20.50
N TYR A 25 3.01 13.04 -19.62
CA TYR A 25 2.25 13.07 -18.37
C TYR A 25 3.13 12.47 -17.28
N VAL A 26 3.28 13.18 -16.17
CA VAL A 26 3.99 12.70 -14.98
C VAL A 26 3.12 12.97 -13.78
N SER A 27 2.95 11.99 -12.89
CA SER A 27 2.27 12.19 -11.62
C SER A 27 2.98 11.48 -10.48
N GLY A 28 2.86 12.07 -9.29
CA GLY A 28 3.24 11.48 -8.02
C GLY A 28 2.04 11.47 -7.09
N SER A 29 1.88 10.40 -6.34
CA SER A 29 0.80 10.26 -5.36
C SER A 29 1.33 9.74 -4.04
N TYR A 30 0.75 10.24 -2.95
CA TYR A 30 0.95 9.75 -1.60
C TYR A 30 -0.41 9.48 -0.98
N TYR A 31 -0.58 8.28 -0.46
CA TYR A 31 -1.78 7.84 0.22
C TYR A 31 -1.38 7.28 1.57
N ASP A 32 -2.06 7.73 2.61
CA ASP A 32 -1.85 7.33 3.99
C ASP A 32 -3.22 7.14 4.66
N GLN A 33 -3.41 6.02 5.32
CA GLN A 33 -4.65 5.67 5.97
C GLN A 33 -4.39 4.88 7.26
N ASP A 34 -4.94 5.37 8.35
CA ASP A 34 -5.07 4.58 9.57
C ASP A 34 -6.29 3.66 9.49
N GLY A 35 -6.12 2.43 9.93
CA GLY A 35 -7.21 1.48 10.05
C GLY A 35 -8.07 1.75 11.28
N ILE A 36 -9.28 1.19 11.27
CA ILE A 36 -10.20 1.22 12.44
C ILE A 36 -9.60 0.40 13.58
N ALA A 37 -8.92 -0.72 13.26
CA ALA A 37 -8.22 -1.51 14.26
C ALA A 37 -6.92 -0.83 14.66
N VAL A 38 -6.63 -0.77 15.96
CA VAL A 38 -5.36 -0.25 16.48
C VAL A 38 -4.20 -1.03 15.87
N GLY A 39 -3.15 -0.32 15.41
CA GLY A 39 -1.97 -0.94 14.78
C GLY A 39 -2.16 -1.36 13.32
N SER A 40 -3.26 -0.97 12.69
CA SER A 40 -3.45 -1.16 11.25
C SER A 40 -3.19 0.16 10.53
N THR A 41 -2.23 0.17 9.60
CA THR A 41 -1.93 1.34 8.76
C THR A 41 -1.71 0.90 7.32
N PHE A 42 -1.98 1.77 6.40
CA PHE A 42 -1.72 1.57 4.99
C PHE A 42 -1.07 2.81 4.41
N GLU A 43 0.13 2.67 3.88
CA GLU A 43 0.85 3.73 3.18
C GLU A 43 1.15 3.30 1.75
N ARG A 44 0.98 4.23 0.80
CA ARG A 44 1.34 4.00 -0.60
C ARG A 44 1.93 5.25 -1.23
N VAL A 45 3.10 5.08 -1.83
CA VAL A 45 3.74 6.07 -2.69
C VAL A 45 3.66 5.59 -4.12
N GLY A 46 3.18 6.42 -5.02
CA GLY A 46 3.04 6.11 -6.45
C GLY A 46 3.72 7.14 -7.33
N PHE A 47 4.32 6.67 -8.41
CA PHE A 47 4.87 7.50 -9.47
C PHE A 47 4.45 6.95 -10.82
N ARG A 48 4.02 7.83 -11.73
CA ARG A 48 3.65 7.46 -13.10
C ARG A 48 4.29 8.41 -14.09
N ALA A 49 4.81 7.87 -15.16
CA ALA A 49 5.35 8.63 -16.28
C ALA A 49 4.87 8.01 -17.59
N ASN A 50 4.21 8.80 -18.41
CA ASN A 50 3.83 8.45 -19.77
C ASN A 50 4.47 9.48 -20.70
N VAL A 51 5.25 9.01 -21.64
CA VAL A 51 5.93 9.86 -22.62
C VAL A 51 5.72 9.29 -24.00
N GLU A 52 5.33 10.13 -24.92
CA GLU A 52 5.18 9.80 -26.34
C GLU A 52 5.95 10.80 -27.20
N ALA A 53 6.78 10.33 -28.08
CA ALA A 53 7.56 11.17 -28.99
C ALA A 53 7.42 10.73 -30.44
N LYS A 54 7.15 11.68 -31.32
CA LYS A 54 7.25 11.51 -32.78
C LYS A 54 8.69 11.76 -33.19
N ALA A 55 9.47 10.68 -33.29
CA ALA A 55 10.88 10.77 -33.69
C ALA A 55 11.03 11.33 -35.12
N ASN A 56 10.10 10.95 -36.00
CA ASN A 56 10.00 11.50 -37.35
C ASN A 56 8.57 11.29 -37.94
N LYS A 57 8.39 11.51 -39.25
CA LYS A 57 7.06 11.39 -39.90
C LYS A 57 6.50 9.97 -39.94
N TRP A 58 7.35 8.97 -39.79
CA TRP A 58 6.96 7.55 -39.89
C TRP A 58 7.21 6.75 -38.61
N LEU A 59 7.87 7.35 -37.59
CA LEU A 59 8.20 6.68 -36.31
C LEU A 59 7.70 7.48 -35.12
N LYS A 60 6.89 6.82 -34.29
CA LYS A 60 6.47 7.26 -32.97
C LYS A 60 6.93 6.23 -31.94
N ILE A 61 7.48 6.70 -30.85
CA ILE A 61 7.91 5.87 -29.73
C ILE A 61 7.23 6.38 -28.45
N GLY A 62 6.99 5.48 -27.53
CA GLY A 62 6.44 5.88 -26.26
C GLY A 62 6.74 4.89 -25.14
N THR A 63 6.59 5.39 -23.94
CA THR A 63 6.70 4.60 -22.71
C THR A 63 5.58 4.96 -21.75
N ASN A 64 5.06 3.94 -21.08
CA ASN A 64 4.17 4.09 -19.94
C ASN A 64 4.79 3.31 -18.78
N SER A 65 5.15 4.03 -17.74
CA SER A 65 5.80 3.44 -16.57
C SER A 65 5.06 3.86 -15.31
N MET A 66 4.88 2.90 -14.40
CA MET A 66 4.29 3.11 -13.10
C MET A 66 5.16 2.39 -12.07
N PHE A 67 5.53 3.11 -11.03
CA PHE A 67 6.15 2.57 -9.84
C PHE A 67 5.22 2.78 -8.66
N ALA A 68 5.09 1.80 -7.80
CA ALA A 68 4.39 1.92 -6.54
C ALA A 68 5.17 1.21 -5.44
N TYR A 69 5.28 1.89 -4.31
CA TYR A 69 5.67 1.32 -3.02
C TYR A 69 4.44 1.30 -2.13
N GLN A 70 4.23 0.21 -1.45
CA GLN A 70 3.13 0.02 -0.52
C GLN A 70 3.65 -0.62 0.76
N GLU A 71 3.27 -0.07 1.90
CA GLU A 71 3.47 -0.65 3.21
C GLU A 71 2.14 -0.84 3.89
N VAL A 72 1.93 -2.03 4.42
CA VAL A 72 0.74 -2.39 5.19
C VAL A 72 1.23 -2.87 6.54
N GLU A 73 0.90 -2.15 7.58
CA GLU A 73 1.00 -2.66 8.94
C GLU A 73 -0.36 -3.16 9.36
N GLN A 74 -0.41 -4.35 9.90
CA GLN A 74 -1.65 -4.93 10.40
C GLN A 74 -1.36 -5.80 11.61
N SER A 75 -2.35 -5.93 12.47
CA SER A 75 -2.31 -6.95 13.49
C SER A 75 -2.54 -8.31 12.86
N ASP A 76 -1.91 -9.33 13.41
CA ASP A 76 -2.08 -10.71 12.95
C ASP A 76 -3.56 -11.11 13.03
N ASP A 77 -4.16 -11.39 11.87
CA ASP A 77 -5.53 -11.91 11.73
C ASP A 77 -5.55 -13.43 11.55
N GLY A 78 -4.45 -14.10 11.91
CA GLY A 78 -4.22 -15.51 11.62
C GLY A 78 -5.45 -16.40 11.82
N GLU A 79 -5.50 -17.44 11.06
CA GLU A 79 -6.60 -18.43 10.96
C GLU A 79 -7.01 -19.04 12.32
N TYR A 80 -6.15 -18.92 13.33
CA TYR A 80 -6.39 -19.33 14.72
C TYR A 80 -6.67 -18.11 15.60
N ALA A 81 -7.83 -17.60 15.44
CA ALA A 81 -8.40 -16.36 15.90
C ALA A 81 -8.33 -16.04 17.40
N LEU A 82 -7.91 -16.95 18.26
CA LEU A 82 -7.85 -16.71 19.69
C LEU A 82 -6.76 -15.73 20.10
N TRP A 83 -5.75 -15.53 19.24
CA TRP A 83 -4.64 -14.61 19.48
C TRP A 83 -4.72 -13.33 18.66
N ALA A 84 -5.46 -13.34 17.55
CA ALA A 84 -5.66 -12.14 16.77
C ALA A 84 -6.39 -11.07 17.60
N PRO A 85 -5.91 -9.83 17.66
CA PRO A 85 -6.43 -8.82 18.58
C PRO A 85 -7.92 -8.56 18.44
N ILE A 86 -8.43 -8.53 17.22
CA ILE A 86 -9.87 -8.33 16.97
C ILE A 86 -10.67 -9.53 17.46
N SER A 87 -10.26 -10.74 17.11
CA SER A 87 -10.94 -11.97 17.51
C SER A 87 -10.85 -12.18 19.01
N ALA A 88 -9.68 -11.96 19.61
CA ALA A 88 -9.50 -12.03 21.05
C ALA A 88 -10.45 -11.09 21.80
N SER A 89 -10.77 -9.93 21.22
CA SER A 89 -11.69 -8.96 21.83
C SER A 89 -13.11 -9.51 22.00
N PHE A 90 -13.54 -10.45 21.17
CA PHE A 90 -14.86 -11.09 21.32
C PHE A 90 -14.90 -12.13 22.43
N PHE A 91 -13.76 -12.68 22.83
CA PHE A 91 -13.65 -13.67 23.88
C PHE A 91 -13.22 -13.10 25.22
N MET A 92 -12.80 -11.84 25.24
CA MET A 92 -12.42 -11.16 26.48
C MET A 92 -13.64 -10.78 27.30
N LEU A 93 -13.52 -10.99 28.60
CA LEU A 93 -14.53 -10.50 29.53
C LEU A 93 -14.39 -8.98 29.72
N PRO A 94 -15.49 -8.21 29.72
CA PRO A 94 -15.46 -6.75 29.70
C PRO A 94 -14.84 -6.10 30.94
N TYR A 95 -14.63 -6.87 31.99
CA TYR A 95 -14.00 -6.42 33.22
C TYR A 95 -12.51 -6.73 33.33
N TRP A 96 -11.93 -7.35 32.32
CA TRP A 96 -10.48 -7.54 32.27
C TRP A 96 -9.81 -6.27 31.78
N ASN A 97 -9.03 -5.64 32.68
CA ASN A 97 -8.27 -4.46 32.35
C ASN A 97 -6.96 -4.89 31.63
N PRO A 98 -6.70 -4.43 30.41
CA PRO A 98 -5.47 -4.76 29.69
C PRO A 98 -4.23 -4.03 30.25
N TYR A 99 -4.42 -3.10 31.18
CA TYR A 99 -3.35 -2.33 31.80
C TYR A 99 -3.22 -2.64 33.27
N LYS A 100 -2.01 -2.59 33.82
CA LYS A 100 -1.69 -2.57 35.24
C LYS A 100 -2.00 -1.19 35.83
N GLU A 101 -1.92 -1.09 37.16
CA GLU A 101 -2.11 0.18 37.87
C GLU A 101 -1.08 1.25 37.51
N ASP A 102 0.13 0.85 37.11
CA ASP A 102 1.20 1.73 36.65
C ASP A 102 1.07 2.15 35.18
N GLY A 103 0.01 1.71 34.46
CA GLY A 103 -0.24 2.00 33.07
C GLY A 103 0.49 1.10 32.07
N SER A 104 1.33 0.18 32.53
CA SER A 104 1.96 -0.82 31.66
C SER A 104 0.96 -1.91 31.25
N LEU A 105 1.25 -2.64 30.17
CA LEU A 105 0.41 -3.74 29.72
C LEU A 105 0.47 -4.91 30.69
N ALA A 106 -0.69 -5.49 30.99
CA ALA A 106 -0.77 -6.71 31.77
C ALA A 106 -0.34 -7.90 30.91
N LEU A 107 0.55 -8.76 31.44
CA LEU A 107 1.13 -9.89 30.73
C LEU A 107 0.75 -11.20 31.43
N GLN A 108 0.71 -12.29 30.64
CA GLN A 108 0.51 -13.64 31.18
C GLN A 108 1.74 -14.10 31.98
N ASP A 109 2.93 -13.79 31.50
CA ASP A 109 4.18 -14.25 32.09
C ASP A 109 4.42 -13.75 33.52
N ASP A 110 3.93 -12.55 33.85
CA ASP A 110 4.06 -11.99 35.18
C ASP A 110 2.79 -12.19 36.04
N GLY A 111 1.80 -12.89 35.49
CA GLY A 111 0.55 -13.21 36.16
C GLY A 111 -0.39 -12.03 36.37
N SER A 112 -0.11 -10.87 35.80
CA SER A 112 -0.98 -9.70 35.86
C SER A 112 -2.18 -9.81 34.92
N TRP A 113 -2.04 -10.52 33.80
CA TRP A 113 -3.13 -10.86 32.90
C TRP A 113 -3.84 -12.14 33.33
N LYS A 114 -5.14 -12.08 33.52
CA LYS A 114 -5.96 -13.21 33.98
C LYS A 114 -6.75 -13.91 32.88
N GLY A 115 -6.63 -13.45 31.65
CA GLY A 115 -7.31 -14.03 30.50
C GLY A 115 -6.79 -15.41 30.12
N THR A 116 -7.62 -16.19 29.44
CA THR A 116 -7.24 -17.50 28.88
C THR A 116 -6.41 -17.37 27.63
N THR A 117 -6.51 -16.23 26.94
CA THR A 117 -5.70 -15.83 25.80
C THR A 117 -4.72 -14.75 26.24
N GLU A 118 -3.67 -14.52 25.49
CA GLU A 118 -2.77 -13.39 25.76
C GLU A 118 -3.51 -12.06 25.69
N ASN A 119 -2.99 -11.04 26.38
CA ASN A 119 -3.51 -9.69 26.27
C ASN A 119 -3.37 -9.19 24.82
N PRO A 120 -4.46 -8.91 24.10
CA PRO A 120 -4.38 -8.54 22.69
C PRO A 120 -3.53 -7.31 22.40
N LEU A 121 -3.50 -6.34 23.34
CA LEU A 121 -2.65 -5.15 23.20
C LEU A 121 -1.17 -5.50 23.36
N ALA A 122 -0.84 -6.42 24.26
CA ALA A 122 0.53 -6.91 24.41
C ALA A 122 0.97 -7.74 23.19
N TRP A 123 0.07 -8.58 22.67
CA TRP A 123 0.34 -9.32 21.43
C TRP A 123 0.66 -8.40 20.26
N MET A 124 -0.15 -7.36 20.02
CA MET A 124 0.08 -6.38 18.96
C MET A 124 1.41 -5.65 19.12
N ALA A 125 1.75 -5.25 20.35
CA ALA A 125 3.01 -4.55 20.62
C ALA A 125 4.24 -5.43 20.36
N ASN A 126 4.13 -6.73 20.62
CA ASN A 126 5.23 -7.68 20.50
C ASN A 126 5.33 -8.36 19.12
N ASN A 127 4.26 -8.32 18.32
CA ASN A 127 4.17 -8.98 17.02
C ASN A 127 3.70 -8.01 15.92
N PRO A 128 4.49 -6.96 15.61
CA PRO A 128 4.15 -6.07 14.51
C PRO A 128 4.33 -6.81 13.19
N LEU A 129 3.29 -6.86 12.36
CA LEU A 129 3.36 -7.37 10.99
C LEU A 129 3.43 -6.20 10.02
N SER A 130 4.56 -6.04 9.37
CA SER A 130 4.75 -5.10 8.27
C SER A 130 4.96 -5.85 6.97
N ASN A 131 4.16 -5.54 5.98
CA ASN A 131 4.26 -6.09 4.63
C ASN A 131 4.58 -4.97 3.64
N LYS A 132 5.78 -5.04 3.05
CA LYS A 132 6.27 -4.07 2.09
C LYS A 132 6.23 -4.66 0.70
N LYS A 133 5.57 -3.96 -0.22
CA LYS A 133 5.46 -4.37 -1.63
C LYS A 133 5.96 -3.27 -2.53
N TYR A 134 6.75 -3.69 -3.52
CA TYR A 134 7.20 -2.83 -4.61
C TYR A 134 6.56 -3.33 -5.89
N LYS A 135 6.07 -2.42 -6.71
CA LYS A 135 5.54 -2.76 -8.03
C LYS A 135 6.08 -1.82 -9.07
N LEU A 136 6.67 -2.38 -10.12
CA LEU A 136 7.11 -1.66 -11.30
C LEU A 136 6.43 -2.24 -12.52
N LEU A 137 5.60 -1.43 -13.17
CA LEU A 137 5.02 -1.72 -14.45
C LEU A 137 5.63 -0.78 -15.47
N SER A 138 6.21 -1.31 -16.51
CA SER A 138 6.77 -0.48 -17.59
C SER A 138 6.46 -1.09 -18.95
N SER A 139 6.07 -0.27 -19.90
CA SER A 139 5.89 -0.67 -21.27
C SER A 139 6.54 0.33 -22.22
N PHE A 140 7.24 -0.19 -23.19
CA PHE A 140 7.79 0.56 -24.31
C PHE A 140 7.08 0.13 -25.58
N TYR A 141 6.74 1.09 -26.43
CA TYR A 141 6.18 0.79 -27.74
C TYR A 141 6.80 1.66 -28.83
N ALA A 142 6.80 1.09 -30.01
CA ALA A 142 7.16 1.78 -31.25
C ALA A 142 6.05 1.57 -32.28
N GLU A 143 5.62 2.66 -32.90
CA GLU A 143 4.69 2.65 -34.02
C GLU A 143 5.41 3.14 -35.25
N VAL A 144 5.38 2.34 -36.30
CA VAL A 144 6.00 2.62 -37.58
C VAL A 144 4.92 2.70 -38.66
N THR A 145 4.88 3.79 -39.39
CA THR A 145 3.97 4.00 -40.54
C THR A 145 4.77 3.99 -41.83
N PRO A 146 5.10 2.80 -42.35
CA PRO A 146 6.00 2.68 -43.53
C PRO A 146 5.38 3.21 -44.82
N VAL A 147 4.07 3.09 -44.95
CA VAL A 147 3.29 3.63 -46.04
C VAL A 147 1.97 4.22 -45.55
N LYS A 148 1.35 5.07 -46.38
CA LYS A 148 0.07 5.69 -46.01
C LYS A 148 -0.98 4.64 -45.64
N ASN A 149 -1.68 4.83 -44.56
CA ASN A 149 -2.73 3.97 -44.02
C ASN A 149 -2.28 2.60 -43.47
N LEU A 150 -1.00 2.35 -43.27
CA LEU A 150 -0.46 1.15 -42.63
C LEU A 150 0.34 1.56 -41.40
N THR A 151 -0.10 1.16 -40.20
CA THR A 151 0.65 1.35 -38.98
C THR A 151 0.96 0.00 -38.34
N ILE A 152 2.22 -0.21 -38.04
CA ILE A 152 2.71 -1.40 -37.33
C ILE A 152 3.14 -0.94 -35.93
N ARG A 153 2.59 -1.56 -34.90
CA ARG A 153 2.96 -1.29 -33.51
C ARG A 153 3.60 -2.52 -32.88
N SER A 154 4.74 -2.32 -32.27
CA SER A 154 5.38 -3.29 -31.41
C SER A 154 5.43 -2.76 -29.97
N GLN A 155 5.17 -3.61 -29.01
CA GLN A 155 5.17 -3.24 -27.58
C GLN A 155 5.89 -4.31 -26.78
N LEU A 156 6.76 -3.88 -25.89
CA LEU A 156 7.40 -4.69 -24.86
C LEU A 156 6.95 -4.19 -23.50
N SER A 157 6.52 -5.10 -22.64
CA SER A 157 6.07 -4.76 -21.29
C SER A 157 6.81 -5.63 -20.27
N ALA A 158 7.12 -5.03 -19.13
CA ALA A 158 7.68 -5.69 -17.95
C ALA A 158 6.82 -5.39 -16.73
N ASP A 159 6.54 -6.41 -15.94
CA ASP A 159 5.90 -6.33 -14.63
C ASP A 159 6.84 -6.98 -13.63
N TYR A 160 7.17 -6.23 -12.58
CA TYR A 160 8.01 -6.66 -11.47
C TYR A 160 7.34 -6.25 -10.16
N GLY A 161 7.19 -7.19 -9.21
CA GLY A 161 6.57 -6.95 -7.93
C GLY A 161 6.84 -8.05 -6.91
#